data_99ccf3bfc34a68b05ffbcbea6292380c
#
_entry.id   99ccf3bfc34a68b05ffbcbea6292380c
#
_cell.length_a   1.000
_cell.length_b   1.000
_cell.length_c   1.000
_cell.angle_alpha   90.00
_cell.angle_beta   90.00
_cell.angle_gamma   90.00
#
_symmetry.space_group_name_H-M   'P 1'
#
loop_
_entity.id
_entity.type
_entity.pdbx_description
1 polymer ?
#
loop_
_entity_poly.entity_id
_entity_poly.type
_entity_poly.pdbx_seq_one_letter_code
_entity_poly.pdbx_strand_id
1 'polypeptide(L)'
;MIFVFKNAIIFILIFEQFNIIFREELMDKLHSHNYLIVLVGTIALSVMTFFSEGINIRAFIGIGIMLASLIAAGIGKFLIQNHFIKALLINLTPSIATFVYAFVLGGNSVAFLANFVFLSMMALYFDKKYIIYYSVPVANIALICAIFFPFVIDGANYDRVDAFTKVFLFDLVAVVLYKAVDRGRDLLSQSEETLSTINNNSHAANDIAINLNSAIENCKNGLDNLSEQATKVNEAASQMNTVIDDTTNATISVTEKIQDATDEINKNYELSKELDAGFEKVDTSVRAGNNEVNVVKNTHVQAFSQRPGHTLEVNSGKLLVLARR
;
A
#
# COMPACT_ATOMS: atom_id res chain seq x y z
N MET A 1 15.62 -10.38 39.88
CA MET A 1 14.37 -10.27 39.16
C MET A 1 14.12 -8.84 38.64
N ILE A 2 14.14 -7.79 39.47
CA ILE A 2 13.91 -6.39 39.09
C ILE A 2 14.94 -5.87 38.05
N PHE A 3 16.20 -6.27 38.15
CA PHE A 3 17.28 -5.84 37.24
C PHE A 3 17.12 -6.41 35.81
N VAL A 4 16.64 -7.64 35.67
CA VAL A 4 16.37 -8.30 34.38
C VAL A 4 15.17 -7.64 33.69
N PHE A 5 14.13 -7.30 34.46
CA PHE A 5 12.95 -6.58 33.95
C PHE A 5 13.30 -5.16 33.45
N LYS A 6 14.16 -4.46 34.15
CA LYS A 6 14.60 -3.11 33.76
C LYS A 6 15.41 -3.12 32.47
N ASN A 7 16.30 -4.11 32.30
CA ASN A 7 17.08 -4.26 31.06
C ASN A 7 16.20 -4.71 29.88
N ALA A 8 15.21 -5.55 30.09
CA ALA A 8 14.26 -5.95 29.06
C ALA A 8 13.41 -4.75 28.58
N ILE A 9 12.94 -3.90 29.48
CA ILE A 9 12.19 -2.68 29.13
C ILE A 9 13.08 -1.70 28.36
N ILE A 10 14.33 -1.50 28.78
CA ILE A 10 15.27 -0.64 28.05
C ILE A 10 15.56 -1.19 26.65
N PHE A 11 15.71 -2.49 26.50
CA PHE A 11 15.94 -3.14 25.21
C PHE A 11 14.70 -2.99 24.28
N ILE A 12 13.49 -3.15 24.80
CA ILE A 12 12.25 -2.94 24.05
C ILE A 12 12.13 -1.48 23.60
N LEU A 13 12.41 -0.52 24.47
CA LEU A 13 12.36 0.90 24.12
C LEU A 13 13.42 1.29 23.08
N ILE A 14 14.62 0.74 23.16
CA ILE A 14 15.69 0.97 22.17
C ILE A 14 15.29 0.34 20.83
N PHE A 15 14.69 -0.85 20.83
CA PHE A 15 14.25 -1.52 19.61
C PHE A 15 13.07 -0.80 18.95
N GLU A 16 12.15 -0.27 19.73
CA GLU A 16 11.02 0.53 19.24
C GLU A 16 11.51 1.86 18.65
N GLN A 17 12.44 2.56 19.31
CA GLN A 17 13.08 3.75 18.76
C GLN A 17 13.87 3.45 17.49
N PHE A 18 14.60 2.34 17.44
CA PHE A 18 15.33 1.93 16.24
C PHE A 18 14.40 1.68 15.05
N ASN A 19 13.26 1.00 15.27
CA ASN A 19 12.26 0.77 14.24
C ASN A 19 11.62 2.08 13.73
N ILE A 20 11.37 3.04 14.63
CA ILE A 20 10.84 4.35 14.24
C ILE A 20 11.86 5.11 13.39
N ILE A 21 13.12 5.18 13.82
CA ILE A 21 14.20 5.86 13.07
C ILE A 21 14.43 5.21 11.70
N PHE A 22 14.45 3.89 11.64
CA PHE A 22 14.60 3.14 10.39
C PHE A 22 13.43 3.40 9.42
N ARG A 23 12.21 3.48 9.95
CA ARG A 23 11.01 3.80 9.19
C ARG A 23 11.03 5.24 8.67
N GLU A 24 11.46 6.19 9.47
CA GLU A 24 11.63 7.59 9.05
C GLU A 24 12.67 7.72 7.94
N GLU A 25 13.83 7.08 8.07
CA GLU A 25 14.88 7.10 7.05
C GLU A 25 14.40 6.49 5.73
N LEU A 26 13.65 5.38 5.79
CA LEU A 26 13.06 4.74 4.62
C LEU A 26 12.05 5.65 3.92
N MET A 27 11.18 6.32 4.69
CA MET A 27 10.20 7.26 4.15
C MET A 27 10.87 8.48 3.51
N ASP A 28 11.92 9.02 4.12
CA ASP A 28 12.66 10.15 3.55
C ASP A 28 13.43 9.78 2.26
N LYS A 29 13.97 8.57 2.19
CA LYS A 29 14.53 8.02 0.95
C LYS A 29 13.45 7.92 -0.15
N LEU A 30 12.25 7.46 0.19
CA LEU A 30 11.13 7.35 -0.75
C LEU A 30 10.69 8.74 -1.25
N HIS A 31 10.57 9.73 -0.36
CA HIS A 31 10.28 11.11 -0.76
C HIS A 31 11.37 11.68 -1.68
N SER A 32 12.63 11.36 -1.41
CA SER A 32 13.75 11.78 -2.26
C SER A 32 13.69 11.15 -3.65
N HIS A 33 13.38 9.87 -3.76
CA HIS A 33 13.20 9.20 -5.05
C HIS A 33 12.01 9.78 -5.83
N ASN A 34 10.87 9.99 -5.17
CA ASN A 34 9.70 10.58 -5.81
C ASN A 34 10.01 12.01 -6.29
N TYR A 35 10.66 12.82 -5.48
CA TYR A 35 11.08 14.16 -5.90
C TYR A 35 12.06 14.14 -7.09
N LEU A 36 12.98 13.17 -7.12
CA LEU A 36 13.90 12.98 -8.25
C LEU A 36 13.13 12.63 -9.54
N ILE A 37 12.13 11.77 -9.47
CA ILE A 37 11.27 11.42 -10.62
C ILE A 37 10.51 12.65 -11.10
N VAL A 38 9.94 13.44 -10.18
CA VAL A 38 9.28 14.71 -10.52
C VAL A 38 10.24 15.67 -11.21
N LEU A 39 11.47 15.81 -10.70
CA LEU A 39 12.50 16.66 -11.29
C LEU A 39 12.86 16.21 -12.71
N VAL A 40 13.12 14.91 -12.90
CA VAL A 40 13.44 14.35 -14.23
C VAL A 40 12.26 14.52 -15.18
N GLY A 41 11.03 14.25 -14.72
CA GLY A 41 9.80 14.43 -15.50
C GLY A 41 9.58 15.89 -15.90
N THR A 42 9.80 16.82 -14.98
CA THR A 42 9.71 18.27 -15.26
C THR A 42 10.74 18.72 -16.30
N ILE A 43 11.98 18.25 -16.20
CA ILE A 43 13.01 18.54 -17.19
C ILE A 43 12.63 17.95 -18.54
N ALA A 44 12.20 16.69 -18.58
CA ALA A 44 11.80 16.02 -19.82
C ALA A 44 10.63 16.76 -20.51
N LEU A 45 9.57 17.10 -19.77
CA LEU A 45 8.45 17.88 -20.31
C LEU A 45 8.89 19.27 -20.79
N SER A 46 9.78 19.94 -20.06
CA SER A 46 10.29 21.25 -20.46
C SER A 46 11.10 21.18 -21.76
N VAL A 47 11.96 20.16 -21.89
CA VAL A 47 12.74 19.93 -23.13
C VAL A 47 11.81 19.58 -24.29
N MET A 48 10.83 18.69 -24.07
CA MET A 48 9.86 18.35 -25.12
C MET A 48 9.01 19.55 -25.55
N THR A 49 8.64 20.44 -24.63
CA THR A 49 7.93 21.68 -24.95
C THR A 49 8.78 22.57 -25.88
N PHE A 50 10.06 22.70 -25.57
CA PHE A 50 10.97 23.50 -26.38
C PHE A 50 11.10 22.95 -27.81
N PHE A 51 11.11 21.63 -27.96
CA PHE A 51 11.17 21.00 -29.28
C PHE A 51 9.85 21.05 -30.05
N SER A 52 8.68 20.95 -29.36
CA SER A 52 7.37 20.94 -30.01
C SER A 52 6.86 22.33 -30.36
N GLU A 53 7.03 23.33 -29.47
CA GLU A 53 6.48 24.67 -29.61
C GLU A 53 7.50 25.67 -30.13
N GLY A 54 8.80 25.32 -30.11
CA GLY A 54 9.88 26.22 -30.43
C GLY A 54 10.03 27.38 -29.44
N ILE A 55 10.65 28.49 -29.87
CA ILE A 55 10.85 29.70 -29.05
C ILE A 55 9.56 30.53 -29.10
N ASN A 56 8.57 30.19 -28.29
CA ASN A 56 7.31 30.91 -28.20
C ASN A 56 7.02 31.30 -26.73
N ILE A 57 6.32 32.42 -26.53
CA ILE A 57 5.94 32.92 -25.20
C ILE A 57 5.12 31.89 -24.42
N ARG A 58 4.26 31.09 -25.08
CA ARG A 58 3.49 30.03 -24.47
C ARG A 58 4.38 28.90 -23.92
N ALA A 59 5.43 28.55 -24.66
CA ALA A 59 6.41 27.55 -24.21
C ALA A 59 7.13 28.02 -22.94
N PHE A 60 7.57 29.30 -22.90
CA PHE A 60 8.19 29.84 -21.67
C PHE A 60 7.26 29.90 -20.49
N ILE A 61 5.98 30.28 -20.69
CA ILE A 61 4.97 30.24 -19.60
C ILE A 61 4.75 28.80 -19.13
N GLY A 62 4.60 27.84 -20.05
CA GLY A 62 4.42 26.42 -19.71
C GLY A 62 5.61 25.87 -18.92
N ILE A 63 6.83 26.12 -19.36
CA ILE A 63 8.05 25.73 -18.63
C ILE A 63 8.09 26.41 -17.25
N GLY A 64 7.74 27.70 -17.18
CA GLY A 64 7.64 28.43 -15.91
C GLY A 64 6.66 27.82 -14.92
N ILE A 65 5.49 27.36 -15.39
CA ILE A 65 4.50 26.65 -14.55
C ILE A 65 5.09 25.36 -14.00
N MET A 66 5.75 24.56 -14.84
CA MET A 66 6.36 23.30 -14.42
C MET A 66 7.50 23.53 -13.43
N LEU A 67 8.35 24.53 -13.65
CA LEU A 67 9.41 24.91 -12.70
C LEU A 67 8.84 25.42 -11.36
N ALA A 68 7.78 26.23 -11.40
CA ALA A 68 7.11 26.70 -10.19
C ALA A 68 6.53 25.53 -9.39
N SER A 69 5.95 24.54 -10.07
CA SER A 69 5.45 23.31 -9.40
C SER A 69 6.57 22.48 -8.79
N LEU A 70 7.73 22.40 -9.45
CA LEU A 70 8.91 21.71 -8.92
C LEU A 70 9.44 22.42 -7.66
N ILE A 71 9.46 23.76 -7.65
CA ILE A 71 9.83 24.56 -6.47
C ILE A 71 8.82 24.30 -5.34
N ALA A 72 7.51 24.30 -5.62
CA ALA A 72 6.48 24.01 -4.64
C ALA A 72 6.60 22.59 -4.08
N ALA A 73 6.87 21.60 -4.91
CA ALA A 73 7.16 20.21 -4.49
C ALA A 73 8.43 20.15 -3.63
N GLY A 74 9.47 20.93 -3.97
CA GLY A 74 10.69 21.07 -3.17
C GLY A 74 10.43 21.69 -1.80
N ILE A 75 9.63 22.74 -1.73
CA ILE A 75 9.18 23.33 -0.46
C ILE A 75 8.45 22.25 0.37
N GLY A 76 7.55 21.50 -0.24
CA GLY A 76 6.88 20.38 0.40
C GLY A 76 7.86 19.35 0.97
N LYS A 77 8.89 18.99 0.20
CA LYS A 77 9.93 18.03 0.62
C LYS A 77 10.76 18.54 1.82
N PHE A 78 11.21 19.79 1.79
CA PHE A 78 12.19 20.29 2.76
C PHE A 78 11.59 20.96 3.99
N LEU A 79 10.39 21.57 3.89
CA LEU A 79 9.79 22.30 4.99
C LEU A 79 8.71 21.50 5.74
N ILE A 80 8.08 20.50 5.09
CA ILE A 80 7.00 19.75 5.70
C ILE A 80 7.56 18.54 6.43
N GLN A 81 7.23 18.40 7.73
CA GLN A 81 7.64 17.24 8.53
C GLN A 81 6.69 16.05 8.39
N ASN A 82 5.39 16.32 8.19
CA ASN A 82 4.39 15.27 8.06
C ASN A 82 4.57 14.52 6.74
N HIS A 83 4.95 13.24 6.81
CA HIS A 83 5.23 12.39 5.64
C HIS A 83 4.05 12.27 4.67
N PHE A 84 2.81 12.25 5.20
CA PHE A 84 1.62 12.18 4.36
C PHE A 84 1.44 13.45 3.52
N ILE A 85 1.51 14.61 4.16
CA ILE A 85 1.38 15.91 3.48
C ILE A 85 2.57 16.13 2.53
N LYS A 86 3.78 15.75 2.96
CA LYS A 86 5.01 15.80 2.14
C LYS A 86 4.83 15.02 0.84
N ALA A 87 4.36 13.76 0.93
CA ALA A 87 4.10 12.92 -0.24
C ALA A 87 3.05 13.53 -1.18
N LEU A 88 1.95 14.03 -0.62
CA LEU A 88 0.89 14.68 -1.41
C LEU A 88 1.42 15.92 -2.14
N LEU A 89 2.16 16.79 -1.46
CA LEU A 89 2.69 18.00 -2.08
C LEU A 89 3.70 17.68 -3.19
N ILE A 90 4.58 16.68 -3.00
CA ILE A 90 5.55 16.27 -4.02
C ILE A 90 4.86 15.81 -5.30
N ASN A 91 3.71 15.14 -5.20
CA ASN A 91 3.05 14.52 -6.35
C ASN A 91 1.84 15.32 -6.87
N LEU A 92 1.03 15.91 -5.99
CA LEU A 92 -0.20 16.61 -6.36
C LEU A 92 0.09 17.98 -7.00
N THR A 93 1.12 18.72 -6.52
CA THR A 93 1.46 20.02 -7.10
C THR A 93 1.90 19.91 -8.56
N PRO A 94 2.84 19.01 -8.97
CA PRO A 94 3.17 18.86 -10.37
C PRO A 94 2.02 18.23 -11.17
N SER A 95 1.20 17.37 -10.57
CA SER A 95 0.01 16.83 -11.21
C SER A 95 -0.98 17.93 -11.61
N ILE A 96 -1.31 18.85 -10.72
CA ILE A 96 -2.18 20.00 -11.02
C ILE A 96 -1.50 20.90 -12.07
N ALA A 97 -0.19 21.11 -11.95
CA ALA A 97 0.56 21.92 -12.89
C ALA A 97 0.53 21.37 -14.33
N THR A 98 0.44 20.03 -14.51
CA THR A 98 0.33 19.45 -15.87
C THR A 98 -0.98 19.85 -16.56
N PHE A 99 -2.09 20.02 -15.84
CA PHE A 99 -3.35 20.51 -16.42
C PHE A 99 -3.24 21.98 -16.84
N VAL A 100 -2.66 22.82 -15.96
CA VAL A 100 -2.46 24.24 -16.26
C VAL A 100 -1.48 24.41 -17.43
N TYR A 101 -0.41 23.62 -17.44
CA TYR A 101 0.55 23.55 -18.52
C TYR A 101 -0.09 23.17 -19.86
N ALA A 102 -0.89 22.08 -19.89
CA ALA A 102 -1.58 21.67 -21.10
C ALA A 102 -2.60 22.73 -21.58
N PHE A 103 -3.27 23.40 -20.65
CA PHE A 103 -4.19 24.50 -20.97
C PHE A 103 -3.46 25.68 -21.63
N VAL A 104 -2.33 26.10 -21.09
CA VAL A 104 -1.54 27.24 -21.64
C VAL A 104 -0.99 26.96 -23.03
N LEU A 105 -0.56 25.71 -23.27
CA LEU A 105 -0.06 25.30 -24.59
C LEU A 105 -1.16 25.10 -25.63
N GLY A 106 -2.43 25.15 -25.23
CA GLY A 106 -3.56 24.88 -26.16
C GLY A 106 -3.76 23.40 -26.46
N GLY A 107 -3.25 22.51 -25.58
CA GLY A 107 -3.43 21.08 -25.64
C GLY A 107 -2.14 20.30 -25.73
N ASN A 108 -1.93 19.38 -24.77
CA ASN A 108 -0.80 18.47 -24.79
C ASN A 108 -1.24 17.12 -24.18
N SER A 109 -1.42 16.12 -25.02
CA SER A 109 -1.87 14.78 -24.61
C SER A 109 -0.88 14.05 -23.70
N VAL A 110 0.43 14.34 -23.83
CA VAL A 110 1.49 13.72 -23.02
C VAL A 110 1.45 14.24 -21.58
N ALA A 111 1.06 15.50 -21.37
CA ALA A 111 0.97 16.09 -20.03
C ALA A 111 -0.03 15.36 -19.14
N PHE A 112 -1.16 14.91 -19.67
CA PHE A 112 -2.12 14.13 -18.91
C PHE A 112 -1.58 12.76 -18.51
N LEU A 113 -0.77 12.10 -19.37
CA LEU A 113 -0.17 10.79 -19.08
C LEU A 113 0.80 10.85 -17.90
N ALA A 114 1.41 12.01 -17.60
CA ALA A 114 2.26 12.17 -16.43
C ALA A 114 1.50 11.88 -15.11
N ASN A 115 0.17 12.08 -15.08
CA ASN A 115 -0.64 11.80 -13.89
C ASN A 115 -0.69 10.31 -13.53
N PHE A 116 -0.54 9.40 -14.51
CA PHE A 116 -0.40 7.96 -14.25
C PHE A 116 0.91 7.64 -13.52
N VAL A 117 1.98 8.37 -13.86
CA VAL A 117 3.28 8.21 -13.19
C VAL A 117 3.16 8.68 -11.73
N PHE A 118 2.58 9.86 -11.49
CA PHE A 118 2.38 10.38 -10.14
C PHE A 118 1.45 9.48 -9.30
N LEU A 119 0.41 8.94 -9.91
CA LEU A 119 -0.46 7.96 -9.26
C LEU A 119 0.30 6.69 -8.87
N SER A 120 1.16 6.18 -9.76
CA SER A 120 2.02 5.02 -9.49
C SER A 120 3.02 5.29 -8.36
N MET A 121 3.56 6.53 -8.28
CA MET A 121 4.45 6.96 -7.20
C MET A 121 3.72 6.97 -5.84
N MET A 122 2.40 7.30 -5.83
CA MET A 122 1.59 7.20 -4.61
C MET A 122 1.40 5.75 -4.14
N ALA A 123 1.36 4.79 -5.06
CA ALA A 123 1.27 3.37 -4.71
C ALA A 123 2.52 2.86 -3.98
N LEU A 124 3.70 3.46 -4.20
CA LEU A 124 4.96 3.07 -3.55
C LEU A 124 4.95 3.30 -2.02
N TYR A 125 4.04 4.12 -1.50
CA TYR A 125 3.89 4.31 -0.05
C TYR A 125 3.17 3.16 0.65
N PHE A 126 2.63 2.18 -0.08
CA PHE A 126 1.93 1.01 0.45
C PHE A 126 0.81 1.34 1.45
N ASP A 127 0.19 2.51 1.30
CA ASP A 127 -1.01 2.90 2.06
C ASP A 127 -2.05 3.48 1.10
N LYS A 128 -3.23 2.86 1.10
CA LYS A 128 -4.37 3.22 0.25
C LYS A 128 -4.84 4.68 0.40
N LYS A 129 -4.56 5.30 1.56
CA LYS A 129 -4.89 6.72 1.79
C LYS A 129 -4.19 7.62 0.78
N TYR A 130 -2.91 7.36 0.47
CA TYR A 130 -2.16 8.17 -0.50
C TYR A 130 -2.81 8.14 -1.88
N ILE A 131 -3.27 6.96 -2.31
CA ILE A 131 -3.93 6.80 -3.61
C ILE A 131 -5.24 7.57 -3.64
N ILE A 132 -6.09 7.44 -2.61
CA ILE A 132 -7.39 8.13 -2.55
C ILE A 132 -7.20 9.65 -2.56
N TYR A 133 -6.37 10.17 -1.66
CA TYR A 133 -6.18 11.61 -1.52
C TYR A 133 -5.49 12.25 -2.72
N TYR A 134 -4.79 11.46 -3.52
CA TYR A 134 -4.24 11.90 -4.80
C TYR A 134 -5.26 11.74 -5.95
N SER A 135 -5.83 10.55 -6.13
CA SER A 135 -6.64 10.23 -7.31
C SER A 135 -7.96 11.00 -7.35
N VAL A 136 -8.64 11.18 -6.21
CA VAL A 136 -9.94 11.86 -6.17
C VAL A 136 -9.87 13.31 -6.67
N PRO A 137 -8.98 14.19 -6.17
CA PRO A 137 -8.88 15.54 -6.71
C PRO A 137 -8.44 15.55 -8.18
N VAL A 138 -7.49 14.71 -8.57
CA VAL A 138 -6.99 14.65 -9.96
C VAL A 138 -8.08 14.19 -10.93
N ALA A 139 -8.84 13.14 -10.57
CA ALA A 139 -9.96 12.64 -11.36
C ALA A 139 -11.05 13.71 -11.54
N ASN A 140 -11.39 14.44 -10.47
CA ASN A 140 -12.37 15.53 -10.57
C ASN A 140 -11.90 16.66 -11.50
N ILE A 141 -10.63 17.07 -11.38
CA ILE A 141 -10.04 18.08 -12.28
C ILE A 141 -10.05 17.56 -13.72
N ALA A 142 -9.64 16.30 -13.94
CA ALA A 142 -9.60 15.67 -15.24
C ALA A 142 -11.01 15.58 -15.86
N LEU A 143 -12.01 15.22 -15.07
CA LEU A 143 -13.41 15.16 -15.53
C LEU A 143 -13.93 16.56 -15.93
N ILE A 144 -13.66 17.58 -15.13
CA ILE A 144 -14.02 18.97 -15.46
C ILE A 144 -13.32 19.39 -16.76
N CYS A 145 -12.04 19.07 -16.91
CA CYS A 145 -11.29 19.35 -18.13
C CYS A 145 -11.87 18.60 -19.34
N ALA A 146 -12.24 17.32 -19.21
CA ALA A 146 -12.82 16.56 -20.31
C ALA A 146 -14.16 17.13 -20.79
N ILE A 147 -14.95 17.71 -19.88
CA ILE A 147 -16.26 18.32 -20.21
C ILE A 147 -16.06 19.69 -20.87
N PHE A 148 -15.27 20.57 -20.26
CA PHE A 148 -15.20 21.98 -20.64
C PHE A 148 -13.99 22.30 -21.53
N PHE A 149 -12.87 21.58 -21.34
CA PHE A 149 -11.58 21.82 -21.99
C PHE A 149 -10.94 20.51 -22.48
N PRO A 150 -11.60 19.71 -23.35
CA PRO A 150 -11.12 18.39 -23.74
C PRO A 150 -9.71 18.39 -24.35
N PHE A 151 -9.29 19.51 -24.96
CA PHE A 151 -7.94 19.69 -25.48
C PHE A 151 -6.84 19.57 -24.40
N VAL A 152 -7.15 19.83 -23.13
CA VAL A 152 -6.20 19.70 -22.01
C VAL A 152 -5.84 18.24 -21.77
N ILE A 153 -6.79 17.33 -22.02
CA ILE A 153 -6.62 15.88 -21.80
C ILE A 153 -6.10 15.19 -23.06
N ASP A 154 -6.62 15.56 -24.22
CA ASP A 154 -6.39 14.80 -25.46
C ASP A 154 -5.43 15.50 -26.43
N GLY A 155 -5.14 16.76 -26.23
CA GLY A 155 -4.24 17.55 -27.06
C GLY A 155 -4.98 18.48 -28.03
N ALA A 156 -4.22 19.21 -28.88
CA ALA A 156 -4.79 20.25 -29.77
C ALA A 156 -5.83 19.72 -30.76
N ASN A 157 -5.68 18.49 -31.24
CA ASN A 157 -6.61 17.82 -32.15
C ASN A 157 -7.51 16.86 -31.38
N TYR A 158 -8.11 17.34 -30.30
CA TYR A 158 -8.86 16.51 -29.37
C TYR A 158 -10.12 15.88 -29.99
N ASP A 159 -10.41 14.64 -29.54
CA ASP A 159 -11.73 14.03 -29.58
C ASP A 159 -12.32 13.99 -28.17
N ARG A 160 -13.56 14.36 -28.02
CA ARG A 160 -14.26 14.30 -26.72
C ARG A 160 -14.34 12.88 -26.19
N VAL A 161 -14.58 11.90 -27.06
CA VAL A 161 -14.67 10.48 -26.69
C VAL A 161 -13.31 10.01 -26.16
N ASP A 162 -12.23 10.38 -26.83
CA ASP A 162 -10.87 10.03 -26.42
C ASP A 162 -10.48 10.70 -25.10
N ALA A 163 -10.87 11.96 -24.88
CA ALA A 163 -10.65 12.66 -23.62
C ALA A 163 -11.38 11.93 -22.47
N PHE A 164 -12.66 11.58 -22.63
CA PHE A 164 -13.38 10.81 -21.62
C PHE A 164 -12.79 9.41 -21.41
N THR A 165 -12.38 8.74 -22.46
CA THR A 165 -11.74 7.41 -22.39
C THR A 165 -10.46 7.46 -21.56
N LYS A 166 -9.63 8.50 -21.72
CA LYS A 166 -8.40 8.71 -20.93
C LYS A 166 -8.70 8.95 -19.46
N VAL A 167 -9.73 9.75 -19.15
CA VAL A 167 -10.14 9.98 -17.74
C VAL A 167 -10.65 8.68 -17.12
N PHE A 168 -11.51 7.95 -17.83
CA PHE A 168 -12.01 6.66 -17.38
C PHE A 168 -10.86 5.65 -17.15
N LEU A 169 -9.88 5.61 -18.05
CA LEU A 169 -8.70 4.76 -17.89
C LEU A 169 -7.89 5.15 -16.64
N PHE A 170 -7.75 6.46 -16.36
CA PHE A 170 -7.08 6.92 -15.15
C PHE A 170 -7.82 6.44 -13.89
N ASP A 171 -9.14 6.56 -13.84
CA ASP A 171 -9.96 6.08 -12.72
C ASP A 171 -9.83 4.56 -12.54
N LEU A 172 -9.84 3.82 -13.64
CA LEU A 172 -9.67 2.37 -13.61
C LEU A 172 -8.30 1.98 -13.05
N VAL A 173 -7.23 2.64 -13.48
CA VAL A 173 -5.87 2.41 -12.96
C VAL A 173 -5.80 2.79 -11.48
N ALA A 174 -6.45 3.87 -11.05
CA ALA A 174 -6.50 4.27 -9.65
C ALA A 174 -7.17 3.18 -8.78
N VAL A 175 -8.27 2.60 -9.25
CA VAL A 175 -8.96 1.50 -8.56
C VAL A 175 -8.08 0.25 -8.49
N VAL A 176 -7.40 -0.10 -9.59
CA VAL A 176 -6.49 -1.26 -9.64
C VAL A 176 -5.33 -1.06 -8.65
N LEU A 177 -4.70 0.11 -8.65
CA LEU A 177 -3.59 0.42 -7.74
C LEU A 177 -4.05 0.46 -6.29
N TYR A 178 -5.22 1.03 -6.00
CA TYR A 178 -5.82 0.99 -4.68
C TYR A 178 -5.95 -0.45 -4.16
N LYS A 179 -6.49 -1.33 -4.99
CA LYS A 179 -6.64 -2.75 -4.67
C LYS A 179 -5.30 -3.48 -4.55
N ALA A 180 -4.35 -3.18 -5.42
CA ALA A 180 -3.02 -3.77 -5.37
C ALA A 180 -2.27 -3.39 -4.10
N VAL A 181 -2.36 -2.12 -3.67
CA VAL A 181 -1.74 -1.63 -2.43
C VAL A 181 -2.39 -2.22 -1.19
N ASP A 182 -3.73 -2.27 -1.14
CA ASP A 182 -4.45 -2.88 -0.02
C ASP A 182 -4.00 -4.32 0.19
N ARG A 183 -3.89 -5.07 -0.91
CA ARG A 183 -3.41 -6.44 -0.90
C ARG A 183 -1.93 -6.59 -0.56
N GLY A 184 -1.09 -5.71 -1.11
CA GLY A 184 0.33 -5.70 -0.80
C GLY A 184 0.59 -5.50 0.69
N ARG A 185 -0.24 -4.68 1.34
CA ARG A 185 -0.22 -4.46 2.80
C ARG A 185 -0.61 -5.71 3.58
N ASP A 186 -1.67 -6.40 3.14
CA ASP A 186 -2.11 -7.65 3.78
C ASP A 186 -1.03 -8.73 3.67
N LEU A 187 -0.39 -8.86 2.50
CA LEU A 187 0.72 -9.79 2.29
C LEU A 187 1.94 -9.45 3.14
N LEU A 188 2.27 -8.17 3.30
CA LEU A 188 3.35 -7.73 4.18
C LEU A 188 3.05 -8.08 5.64
N SER A 189 1.83 -7.82 6.10
CA SER A 189 1.40 -8.17 7.46
C SER A 189 1.46 -9.69 7.72
N GLN A 190 1.01 -10.50 6.75
CA GLN A 190 1.13 -11.97 6.84
C GLN A 190 2.59 -12.43 6.82
N SER A 191 3.44 -11.78 6.03
CA SER A 191 4.88 -12.07 5.99
C SER A 191 5.57 -11.73 7.31
N GLU A 192 5.22 -10.60 7.93
CA GLU A 192 5.72 -10.22 9.26
C GLU A 192 5.28 -11.23 10.34
N GLU A 193 4.03 -11.67 10.32
CA GLU A 193 3.50 -12.70 11.23
C GLU A 193 4.23 -14.03 11.03
N THR A 194 4.45 -14.42 9.78
CA THR A 194 5.18 -15.64 9.42
C THR A 194 6.64 -15.56 9.89
N LEU A 195 7.32 -14.41 9.67
CA LEU A 195 8.68 -14.18 10.13
C LEU A 195 8.78 -14.22 11.66
N SER A 196 7.81 -13.63 12.35
CA SER A 196 7.72 -13.69 13.81
C SER A 196 7.57 -15.14 14.30
N THR A 197 6.72 -15.92 13.63
CA THR A 197 6.51 -17.36 13.92
C THR A 197 7.80 -18.15 13.66
N ILE A 198 8.49 -17.93 12.54
CA ILE A 198 9.78 -18.55 12.23
C ILE A 198 10.84 -18.18 13.26
N ASN A 199 10.89 -16.92 13.67
CA ASN A 199 11.84 -16.48 14.67
C ASN A 199 11.55 -17.12 16.05
N ASN A 200 10.30 -17.20 16.46
CA ASN A 200 9.88 -17.89 17.69
C ASN A 200 10.21 -19.39 17.64
N ASN A 201 9.99 -20.04 16.50
CA ASN A 201 10.35 -21.44 16.29
C ASN A 201 11.86 -21.64 16.32
N SER A 202 12.64 -20.69 15.78
CA SER A 202 14.10 -20.72 15.84
C SER A 202 14.63 -20.57 17.27
N HIS A 203 14.01 -19.68 18.07
CA HIS A 203 14.34 -19.56 19.50
C HIS A 203 14.00 -20.84 20.28
N ALA A 204 12.84 -21.43 20.03
CA ALA A 204 12.44 -22.70 20.64
C ALA A 204 13.41 -23.84 20.25
N ALA A 205 13.83 -23.89 19.00
CA ALA A 205 14.83 -24.87 18.54
C ALA A 205 16.21 -24.66 19.20
N ASN A 206 16.63 -23.40 19.41
CA ASN A 206 17.85 -23.08 20.10
C ASN A 206 17.79 -23.42 21.60
N ASP A 207 16.66 -23.17 22.26
CA ASP A 207 16.42 -23.57 23.66
C ASP A 207 16.40 -25.09 23.82
N ILE A 208 15.83 -25.80 22.86
CA ILE A 208 15.90 -27.27 22.80
C ILE A 208 17.35 -27.75 22.64
N ALA A 209 18.13 -27.08 21.78
CA ALA A 209 19.53 -27.40 21.58
C ALA A 209 20.38 -27.16 22.86
N ILE A 210 20.09 -26.08 23.59
CA ILE A 210 20.76 -25.78 24.89
C ILE A 210 20.38 -26.83 25.95
N ASN A 211 19.11 -27.19 26.05
CA ASN A 211 18.63 -28.22 26.95
C ASN A 211 19.21 -29.61 26.60
N LEU A 212 19.33 -29.88 25.29
CA LEU A 212 19.96 -31.11 24.79
C LEU A 212 21.43 -31.19 25.13
N ASN A 213 22.18 -30.07 24.98
CA ASN A 213 23.58 -29.99 25.38
C ASN A 213 23.76 -30.25 26.90
N SER A 214 22.90 -29.66 27.72
CA SER A 214 22.88 -29.90 29.15
C SER A 214 22.59 -31.37 29.49
N ALA A 215 21.68 -32.01 28.75
CA ALA A 215 21.38 -33.44 28.93
C ALA A 215 22.55 -34.34 28.52
N ILE A 216 23.23 -33.99 27.41
CA ILE A 216 24.45 -34.68 26.96
C ILE A 216 25.58 -34.56 27.98
N GLU A 217 25.77 -33.37 28.58
CA GLU A 217 26.79 -33.12 29.59
C GLU A 217 26.54 -33.90 30.89
N ASN A 218 25.24 -33.98 31.30
CA ASN A 218 24.83 -34.82 32.42
C ASN A 218 25.04 -36.32 32.15
N CYS A 219 24.80 -36.79 30.93
CA CYS A 219 25.08 -38.16 30.51
C CYS A 219 26.61 -38.43 30.52
N LYS A 220 27.44 -37.49 30.06
CA LYS A 220 28.90 -37.58 30.07
C LYS A 220 29.46 -37.71 31.49
N ASN A 221 28.95 -36.85 32.41
CA ASN A 221 29.34 -36.91 33.81
C ASN A 221 28.84 -38.19 34.52
N GLY A 222 27.72 -38.78 34.05
CA GLY A 222 27.28 -40.10 34.50
C GLY A 222 28.13 -41.25 33.95
N LEU A 223 28.71 -41.09 32.75
CA LEU A 223 29.57 -42.11 32.11
C LEU A 223 30.97 -42.20 32.71
N ASP A 224 31.55 -41.08 33.16
CA ASP A 224 32.85 -41.07 33.87
C ASP A 224 32.80 -41.88 35.19
N ASN A 225 31.59 -42.11 35.71
CA ASN A 225 31.36 -42.88 36.91
C ASN A 225 31.03 -44.39 36.69
N LEU A 226 31.00 -44.83 35.44
CA LEU A 226 30.57 -46.20 35.14
C LEU A 226 31.41 -46.86 34.05
N SER A 227 32.57 -47.42 34.45
CA SER A 227 33.44 -48.20 33.52
C SER A 227 32.76 -49.49 32.98
N GLU A 228 31.55 -49.75 33.41
CA GLU A 228 30.76 -50.94 32.97
C GLU A 228 29.74 -50.65 31.82
N GLN A 229 29.75 -49.46 31.26
CA GLN A 229 28.64 -49.12 30.36
C GLN A 229 29.04 -48.80 28.90
N ALA A 230 30.15 -49.33 28.38
CA ALA A 230 30.50 -49.22 26.97
C ALA A 230 29.36 -49.67 26.01
N THR A 231 28.55 -50.65 26.48
CA THR A 231 27.41 -51.12 25.74
C THR A 231 26.26 -50.07 25.68
N LYS A 232 26.08 -49.27 26.76
CA LYS A 232 25.06 -48.24 26.81
C LYS A 232 25.49 -46.99 26.03
N VAL A 233 26.80 -46.72 25.82
CA VAL A 233 27.30 -45.66 24.95
C VAL A 233 26.97 -45.97 23.49
N ASN A 234 27.06 -47.24 23.08
CA ASN A 234 26.65 -47.63 21.72
C ASN A 234 25.14 -47.56 21.54
N GLU A 235 24.34 -47.84 22.55
CA GLU A 235 22.86 -47.66 22.49
C GLU A 235 22.49 -46.16 22.44
N ALA A 236 23.17 -45.31 23.22
CA ALA A 236 22.94 -43.89 23.24
C ALA A 236 23.36 -43.21 21.88
N ALA A 237 24.47 -43.70 21.27
CA ALA A 237 24.89 -43.28 19.95
C ALA A 237 23.92 -43.74 18.85
N SER A 238 23.34 -44.97 18.99
CA SER A 238 22.30 -45.46 18.10
C SER A 238 21.02 -44.60 18.21
N GLN A 239 20.61 -44.22 19.43
CA GLN A 239 19.50 -43.34 19.65
C GLN A 239 19.74 -41.95 19.08
N MET A 240 20.97 -41.44 19.14
CA MET A 240 21.33 -40.12 18.59
C MET A 240 21.26 -40.12 17.07
N ASN A 241 21.67 -41.21 16.39
CA ASN A 241 21.53 -41.34 14.95
C ASN A 241 20.03 -41.37 14.52
N THR A 242 19.20 -42.06 15.33
CA THR A 242 17.73 -42.04 15.07
C THR A 242 17.14 -40.63 15.24
N VAL A 243 17.58 -39.87 16.25
CA VAL A 243 17.15 -38.51 16.47
C VAL A 243 17.65 -37.57 15.35
N ILE A 244 18.85 -37.82 14.80
CA ILE A 244 19.37 -37.09 13.65
C ILE A 244 18.56 -37.39 12.39
N ASP A 245 18.21 -38.66 12.17
CA ASP A 245 17.34 -39.08 11.07
C ASP A 245 15.93 -38.49 11.21
N ASP A 246 15.37 -38.55 12.40
CA ASP A 246 14.07 -37.95 12.70
C ASP A 246 14.09 -36.41 12.54
N THR A 247 15.19 -35.77 12.98
CA THR A 247 15.38 -34.32 12.81
C THR A 247 15.54 -33.94 11.34
N THR A 248 16.23 -34.76 10.55
CA THR A 248 16.37 -34.60 9.10
C THR A 248 15.01 -34.74 8.41
N ASN A 249 14.25 -35.75 8.79
CA ASN A 249 12.90 -35.95 8.25
C ASN A 249 11.95 -34.82 8.66
N ALA A 250 12.04 -34.34 9.91
CA ALA A 250 11.28 -33.18 10.37
C ALA A 250 11.67 -31.89 9.60
N THR A 251 12.97 -31.71 9.31
CA THR A 251 13.46 -30.57 8.53
C THR A 251 12.96 -30.62 7.08
N ILE A 252 12.93 -31.81 6.48
CA ILE A 252 12.32 -32.04 5.14
C ILE A 252 10.84 -31.68 5.19
N SER A 253 10.12 -32.19 6.20
CA SER A 253 8.68 -31.92 6.38
C SER A 253 8.38 -30.43 6.59
N VAL A 254 9.24 -29.69 7.32
CA VAL A 254 9.12 -28.22 7.47
C VAL A 254 9.35 -27.52 6.13
N THR A 255 10.32 -27.99 5.35
CA THR A 255 10.60 -27.42 4.01
C THR A 255 9.40 -27.67 3.05
N GLU A 256 8.82 -28.86 3.07
CA GLU A 256 7.60 -29.16 2.29
C GLU A 256 6.42 -28.26 2.71
N LYS A 257 6.21 -28.08 4.02
CA LYS A 257 5.15 -27.19 4.52
C LYS A 257 5.37 -25.71 4.15
N ILE A 258 6.63 -25.26 4.09
CA ILE A 258 6.97 -23.93 3.59
C ILE A 258 6.64 -23.82 2.10
N GLN A 259 6.90 -24.86 1.32
CA GLN A 259 6.54 -24.89 -0.09
C GLN A 259 5.00 -24.86 -0.26
N ASP A 260 4.29 -25.72 0.49
CA ASP A 260 2.83 -25.75 0.48
C ASP A 260 2.23 -24.39 0.87
N ALA A 261 2.79 -23.74 1.91
CA ALA A 261 2.38 -22.40 2.32
C ALA A 261 2.63 -21.34 1.21
N THR A 262 3.75 -21.47 0.49
CA THR A 262 4.07 -20.58 -0.64
C THR A 262 3.06 -20.77 -1.78
N ASP A 263 2.71 -22.01 -2.07
CA ASP A 263 1.72 -22.34 -3.09
C ASP A 263 0.31 -21.87 -2.70
N GLU A 264 -0.02 -21.97 -1.40
CA GLU A 264 -1.30 -21.47 -0.86
C GLU A 264 -1.34 -19.93 -0.87
N ILE A 265 -0.23 -19.26 -0.58
CA ILE A 265 -0.09 -17.80 -0.75
C ILE A 265 -0.33 -17.40 -2.21
N ASN A 266 0.25 -18.14 -3.16
CA ASN A 266 0.03 -17.88 -4.58
C ASN A 266 -1.43 -18.12 -4.99
N LYS A 267 -2.07 -19.19 -4.49
CA LYS A 267 -3.51 -19.42 -4.70
C LYS A 267 -4.36 -18.32 -4.08
N ASN A 268 -4.02 -17.88 -2.86
CA ASN A 268 -4.70 -16.78 -2.21
C ASN A 268 -4.51 -15.46 -2.97
N TYR A 269 -3.36 -15.24 -3.58
CA TYR A 269 -3.11 -14.10 -4.47
C TYR A 269 -4.07 -14.11 -5.67
N GLU A 270 -4.20 -15.25 -6.35
CA GLU A 270 -5.14 -15.38 -7.48
C GLU A 270 -6.61 -15.31 -7.05
N LEU A 271 -6.97 -15.99 -5.94
CA LEU A 271 -8.31 -15.94 -5.35
C LEU A 271 -8.71 -14.52 -4.93
N SER A 272 -7.76 -13.79 -4.38
CA SER A 272 -7.96 -12.40 -3.99
C SER A 272 -8.18 -11.49 -5.20
N LYS A 273 -7.53 -11.76 -6.32
CA LYS A 273 -7.74 -11.06 -7.60
C LYS A 273 -9.15 -11.33 -8.15
N GLU A 274 -9.64 -12.57 -7.98
CA GLU A 274 -11.02 -12.93 -8.29
C GLU A 274 -12.03 -12.26 -7.34
N LEU A 275 -11.68 -12.18 -6.04
CA LEU A 275 -12.49 -11.47 -5.04
C LEU A 275 -12.60 -9.97 -5.36
N ASP A 276 -11.54 -9.34 -5.82
CA ASP A 276 -11.56 -7.93 -6.24
C ASP A 276 -12.56 -7.70 -7.37
N ALA A 277 -12.52 -8.57 -8.38
CA ALA A 277 -13.52 -8.51 -9.45
C ALA A 277 -14.95 -8.76 -8.92
N GLY A 278 -15.08 -9.55 -7.84
CA GLY A 278 -16.33 -9.78 -7.12
C GLY A 278 -16.80 -8.55 -6.35
N PHE A 279 -15.89 -7.92 -5.61
CA PHE A 279 -16.20 -6.69 -4.85
C PHE A 279 -16.57 -5.51 -5.74
N GLU A 280 -15.96 -5.39 -6.93
CA GLU A 280 -16.34 -4.37 -7.92
C GLU A 280 -17.79 -4.55 -8.40
N LYS A 281 -18.20 -5.83 -8.60
CA LYS A 281 -19.62 -6.15 -8.90
C LYS A 281 -20.54 -5.84 -7.73
N VAL A 282 -20.11 -6.17 -6.50
CA VAL A 282 -20.88 -5.86 -5.27
C VAL A 282 -20.98 -4.37 -5.05
N ASP A 283 -19.89 -3.59 -5.19
CA ASP A 283 -19.92 -2.13 -5.06
C ASP A 283 -20.88 -1.51 -6.10
N THR A 284 -20.81 -1.99 -7.33
CA THR A 284 -21.73 -1.56 -8.39
C THR A 284 -23.19 -1.88 -8.02
N SER A 285 -23.44 -3.06 -7.47
CA SER A 285 -24.79 -3.49 -7.04
C SER A 285 -25.27 -2.69 -5.82
N VAL A 286 -24.39 -2.42 -4.85
CA VAL A 286 -24.69 -1.59 -3.67
C VAL A 286 -24.99 -0.15 -4.08
N ARG A 287 -24.21 0.41 -5.01
CA ARG A 287 -24.49 1.76 -5.55
C ARG A 287 -25.82 1.82 -6.30
N ALA A 288 -26.10 0.80 -7.10
CA ALA A 288 -27.41 0.68 -7.76
C ALA A 288 -28.53 0.55 -6.74
N GLY A 289 -28.38 -0.31 -5.73
CA GLY A 289 -29.34 -0.47 -4.63
C GLY A 289 -29.53 0.82 -3.80
N ASN A 290 -28.45 1.53 -3.46
CA ASN A 290 -28.53 2.82 -2.77
C ASN A 290 -29.25 3.88 -3.62
N ASN A 291 -29.04 3.88 -4.95
CA ASN A 291 -29.78 4.75 -5.85
C ASN A 291 -31.27 4.40 -5.87
N GLU A 292 -31.63 3.11 -5.93
CA GLU A 292 -33.03 2.68 -5.83
C GLU A 292 -33.65 3.03 -4.48
N VAL A 293 -32.92 2.81 -3.36
CA VAL A 293 -33.39 3.21 -2.02
C VAL A 293 -33.60 4.73 -1.94
N ASN A 294 -32.72 5.52 -2.52
CA ASN A 294 -32.88 6.97 -2.58
C ASN A 294 -34.06 7.39 -3.46
N VAL A 295 -34.29 6.71 -4.59
CA VAL A 295 -35.46 6.92 -5.43
C VAL A 295 -36.74 6.57 -4.66
N VAL A 296 -36.78 5.41 -4.00
CA VAL A 296 -37.92 4.98 -3.17
C VAL A 296 -38.14 5.95 -1.99
N LYS A 297 -37.09 6.38 -1.30
CA LYS A 297 -37.16 7.38 -0.23
C LYS A 297 -37.73 8.71 -0.74
N ASN A 298 -37.26 9.18 -1.88
CA ASN A 298 -37.74 10.43 -2.46
C ASN A 298 -39.17 10.29 -2.97
N THR A 299 -39.55 9.14 -3.54
CA THR A 299 -40.90 8.84 -3.95
C THR A 299 -41.85 8.73 -2.76
N HIS A 300 -41.38 8.10 -1.66
CA HIS A 300 -42.14 8.03 -0.40
C HIS A 300 -42.30 9.39 0.27
N VAL A 301 -41.26 10.22 0.28
CA VAL A 301 -41.31 11.59 0.82
C VAL A 301 -42.26 12.46 -0.04
N GLN A 302 -42.22 12.31 -1.36
CA GLN A 302 -43.19 12.99 -2.26
C GLN A 302 -44.64 12.48 -2.07
N ALA A 303 -44.80 11.18 -1.88
CA ALA A 303 -46.14 10.61 -1.61
C ALA A 303 -46.69 11.04 -0.24
N PHE A 304 -45.81 11.27 0.76
CA PHE A 304 -46.20 11.78 2.08
C PHE A 304 -46.44 13.30 2.08
N SER A 305 -45.69 14.06 1.26
CA SER A 305 -45.90 15.51 1.17
C SER A 305 -47.21 15.91 0.41
N GLN A 306 -47.80 14.96 -0.33
CA GLN A 306 -49.09 15.17 -1.02
C GLN A 306 -50.33 14.77 -0.18
N ARG A 307 -50.14 14.27 1.07
CA ARG A 307 -51.27 14.07 1.98
C ARG A 307 -51.36 15.24 2.94
N PRO A 308 -52.41 16.03 2.94
CA PRO A 308 -52.59 17.08 3.94
C PRO A 308 -52.93 16.47 5.30
N GLY A 309 -52.04 16.69 6.25
CA GLY A 309 -52.35 16.58 7.67
C GLY A 309 -51.95 15.30 8.39
N HIS A 310 -50.64 15.01 8.53
CA HIS A 310 -50.12 14.32 9.72
C HIS A 310 -48.65 14.67 9.93
N THR A 311 -48.38 15.43 10.98
CA THR A 311 -47.06 15.64 11.54
C THR A 311 -46.61 14.35 12.24
N LEU A 312 -45.60 13.67 11.70
CA LEU A 312 -44.92 12.60 12.42
C LEU A 312 -43.53 13.12 12.79
N GLU A 313 -43.33 13.30 14.10
CA GLU A 313 -42.01 13.47 14.69
C GLU A 313 -41.20 12.18 14.45
N VAL A 314 -40.20 12.26 13.61
CA VAL A 314 -39.23 11.16 13.40
C VAL A 314 -38.17 11.25 14.50
N ASN A 315 -38.33 10.41 15.52
CA ASN A 315 -37.37 10.20 16.59
C ASN A 315 -36.11 9.52 16.00
N SER A 316 -35.08 10.33 15.75
CA SER A 316 -33.81 9.93 15.10
C SER A 316 -32.85 9.14 16.02
N GLY A 317 -33.36 8.56 17.12
CA GLY A 317 -32.53 7.93 18.15
C GLY A 317 -32.29 6.42 18.02
N LYS A 318 -32.88 5.70 17.05
CA LYS A 318 -32.82 4.23 17.06
C LYS A 318 -32.17 3.55 15.86
N LEU A 319 -31.60 4.30 14.92
CA LEU A 319 -30.97 3.67 13.73
C LEU A 319 -29.43 3.54 13.81
N LEU A 320 -28.82 3.87 14.96
CA LEU A 320 -27.35 3.86 15.11
C LEU A 320 -26.78 2.62 15.83
N VAL A 321 -27.60 1.63 16.15
CA VAL A 321 -27.15 0.44 16.94
C VAL A 321 -26.97 -0.82 16.11
N LEU A 322 -27.38 -0.86 14.84
CA LEU A 322 -27.31 -2.07 14.01
C LEU A 322 -26.16 -2.14 12.99
N ALA A 323 -25.25 -1.14 12.98
CA ALA A 323 -24.08 -1.15 12.10
C ALA A 323 -22.76 -1.51 12.82
N ARG A 324 -22.83 -2.13 14.03
CA ARG A 324 -21.64 -2.55 14.79
C ARG A 324 -21.82 -3.97 15.34
N ARG A 325 -21.85 -4.95 14.42
CA ARG A 325 -21.46 -6.31 14.69
C ARG A 325 -20.87 -6.93 13.44
#